data_03ad98186436243c0e9082b67aec15e8
#
_entry.id   03ad98186436243c0e9082b67aec15e8
#
_cell.length_a   1.000
_cell.length_b   1.000
_cell.length_c   1.000
_cell.angle_alpha   90.00
_cell.angle_beta   90.00
_cell.angle_gamma   90.00
#
_symmetry.space_group_name_H-M   'P 1'
#
loop_
_entity.id
_entity.type
_entity.pdbx_description
1 polymer ?
#
loop_
_entity_poly.entity_id
_entity_poly.type
_entity_poly.pdbx_seq_one_letter_code
_entity_poly.pdbx_strand_id
1 'polypeptide(L)'
;MKRLFLELKLYFGHLFCHVLHHNYIVKKGVDAKALKKKLLKTFDARGAEYPAEHNVGHEYIAKPSLRNHYQLLDPTNGLNPGIGQTSKLKNWKQESPGSP
;
A
#
# COMPACT_ATOMS: atom_id res chain seq x y z
N MET A 1 -16.42 -4.36 -7.90
CA MET A 1 -16.76 -2.93 -7.73
C MET A 1 -17.86 -2.55 -8.68
N LYS A 2 -18.82 -1.77 -8.22
CA LYS A 2 -20.00 -1.42 -9.00
C LYS A 2 -19.66 -0.42 -10.10
N ARG A 3 -20.21 -0.64 -11.29
CA ARG A 3 -20.02 0.25 -12.44
C ARG A 3 -20.52 1.69 -12.22
N LEU A 4 -21.39 1.90 -11.22
CA LEU A 4 -21.94 3.21 -10.89
C LEU A 4 -20.89 4.27 -10.56
N PHE A 5 -19.73 3.85 -10.07
CA PHE A 5 -18.68 4.76 -9.62
C PHE A 5 -17.53 4.91 -10.60
N LEU A 6 -17.49 4.08 -11.64
CA LEU A 6 -16.34 4.02 -12.53
C LEU A 6 -16.71 4.44 -13.95
N GLU A 7 -15.90 5.30 -14.53
CA GLU A 7 -15.94 5.68 -15.93
C GLU A 7 -15.25 4.64 -16.80
N LEU A 8 -14.12 4.13 -16.34
CA LEU A 8 -13.29 3.20 -17.09
C LEU A 8 -12.53 2.28 -16.14
N LYS A 9 -12.37 1.02 -16.54
CA LYS A 9 -11.51 0.03 -15.90
C LYS A 9 -10.46 -0.42 -16.89
N LEU A 10 -9.21 -0.47 -16.47
CA LEU A 10 -8.11 -1.02 -17.25
C LEU A 10 -7.37 -2.06 -16.43
N TYR A 11 -7.20 -3.24 -17.00
CA TYR A 11 -6.41 -4.30 -16.40
C TYR A 11 -5.30 -4.66 -17.35
N PHE A 12 -4.06 -4.65 -16.87
CA PHE A 12 -2.93 -5.11 -17.67
C PHE A 12 -1.87 -5.71 -16.76
N GLY A 13 -1.02 -6.54 -17.34
CA GLY A 13 0.05 -7.22 -16.62
C GLY A 13 1.31 -7.25 -17.44
N HIS A 14 2.39 -7.67 -16.80
CA HIS A 14 3.68 -7.85 -17.45
C HIS A 14 3.86 -9.32 -17.82
N LEU A 15 4.46 -9.57 -18.97
CA LEU A 15 4.61 -10.92 -19.51
C LEU A 15 5.42 -11.85 -18.59
N PHE A 16 6.46 -11.35 -17.96
CA PHE A 16 7.33 -12.12 -17.07
C PHE A 16 7.23 -11.77 -15.61
N CYS A 17 6.25 -10.97 -15.24
CA CYS A 17 6.01 -10.53 -13.87
C CYS A 17 4.57 -10.90 -13.52
N HIS A 18 4.37 -11.78 -12.54
CA HIS A 18 3.06 -12.32 -12.20
C HIS A 18 2.23 -11.33 -11.36
N VAL A 19 2.12 -10.10 -11.84
CA VAL A 19 1.34 -9.05 -11.19
C VAL A 19 0.36 -8.42 -12.18
N LEU A 20 -0.74 -7.91 -11.65
CA LEU A 20 -1.75 -7.23 -12.44
C LEU A 20 -1.84 -5.77 -12.01
N HIS A 21 -1.90 -4.90 -12.98
CA HIS A 21 -2.16 -3.50 -12.75
C HIS A 21 -3.63 -3.21 -13.00
N HIS A 22 -4.30 -2.67 -11.99
CA HIS A 22 -5.68 -2.27 -12.06
C HIS A 22 -5.74 -0.76 -12.06
N ASN A 23 -6.26 -0.19 -13.13
CA ASN A 23 -6.46 1.24 -13.24
C ASN A 23 -7.92 1.55 -13.40
N TYR A 24 -8.43 2.46 -12.58
CA TYR A 24 -9.83 2.84 -12.58
C TYR A 24 -9.93 4.35 -12.73
N ILE A 25 -10.77 4.78 -13.65
CA ILE A 25 -11.13 6.19 -13.78
C ILE A 25 -12.51 6.35 -13.15
N VAL A 26 -12.57 7.14 -12.08
CA VAL A 26 -13.83 7.37 -11.38
C VAL A 26 -14.65 8.44 -12.08
N LYS A 27 -15.96 8.36 -11.95
CA LYS A 27 -16.85 9.37 -12.50
C LYS A 27 -16.69 10.69 -11.74
N LYS A 28 -16.92 11.78 -12.45
CA LYS A 28 -16.89 13.13 -11.88
C LYS A 28 -17.87 13.20 -10.70
N GLY A 29 -17.42 13.80 -9.61
CA GLY A 29 -18.20 13.92 -8.37
C GLY A 29 -18.05 12.77 -7.41
N VAL A 30 -17.36 11.69 -7.79
CA VAL A 30 -17.06 10.56 -6.89
C VAL A 30 -15.75 10.82 -6.15
N ASP A 31 -15.73 10.56 -4.84
CA ASP A 31 -14.51 10.67 -4.03
C ASP A 31 -13.60 9.49 -4.32
N ALA A 32 -12.54 9.73 -5.09
CA ALA A 32 -11.58 8.70 -5.47
C ALA A 32 -10.85 8.11 -4.27
N LYS A 33 -10.52 8.91 -3.25
CA LYS A 33 -9.82 8.44 -2.05
C LYS A 33 -10.68 7.49 -1.23
N ALA A 34 -11.95 7.81 -1.05
CA ALA A 34 -12.88 6.96 -0.33
C ALA A 34 -13.10 5.64 -1.08
N LEU A 35 -13.21 5.70 -2.40
CA LEU A 35 -13.35 4.52 -3.25
C LEU A 35 -12.12 3.63 -3.19
N LYS A 36 -10.92 4.22 -3.19
CA LYS A 36 -9.66 3.48 -3.03
C LYS A 36 -9.61 2.74 -1.70
N LYS A 37 -9.98 3.38 -0.60
CA LYS A 37 -10.03 2.74 0.73
C LYS A 37 -10.99 1.55 0.74
N LYS A 38 -12.14 1.69 0.14
CA LYS A 38 -13.13 0.62 0.03
C LYS A 38 -12.60 -0.56 -0.79
N LEU A 39 -11.92 -0.28 -1.88
CA LEU A 39 -11.30 -1.29 -2.72
C LEU A 39 -10.21 -2.05 -1.96
N LEU A 40 -9.35 -1.34 -1.24
CA LEU A 40 -8.28 -1.96 -0.45
C LEU A 40 -8.83 -2.86 0.66
N LYS A 41 -9.92 -2.45 1.31
CA LYS A 41 -10.61 -3.32 2.28
C LYS A 41 -11.11 -4.61 1.66
N THR A 42 -11.62 -4.55 0.44
CA THR A 42 -12.05 -5.74 -0.30
C THR A 42 -10.87 -6.66 -0.60
N PHE A 43 -9.75 -6.11 -1.01
CA PHE A 43 -8.53 -6.87 -1.27
C PHE A 43 -7.99 -7.51 0.01
N ASP A 44 -7.97 -6.77 1.12
CA ASP A 44 -7.55 -7.31 2.42
C ASP A 44 -8.42 -8.50 2.85
N ALA A 45 -9.73 -8.36 2.71
CA ALA A 45 -10.67 -9.42 3.07
C ALA A 45 -10.46 -10.70 2.24
N ARG A 46 -9.93 -10.57 1.03
CA ARG A 46 -9.65 -11.70 0.14
C ARG A 46 -8.19 -12.18 0.20
N GLY A 47 -7.38 -11.62 1.07
CA GLY A 47 -5.99 -12.00 1.22
C GLY A 47 -5.08 -11.58 0.08
N ALA A 48 -5.48 -10.59 -0.70
CA ALA A 48 -4.67 -10.09 -1.80
C ALA A 48 -3.45 -9.31 -1.30
N GLU A 49 -2.35 -9.41 -2.04
CA GLU A 49 -1.14 -8.63 -1.77
C GLU A 49 -1.09 -7.40 -2.67
N TYR A 50 -0.80 -6.27 -2.06
CA TYR A 50 -0.59 -4.99 -2.77
C TYR A 50 0.35 -4.10 -1.93
N PRO A 51 1.15 -3.24 -2.56
CA PRO A 51 1.43 -3.18 -3.99
C PRO A 51 2.26 -4.38 -4.42
N ALA A 52 2.16 -4.73 -5.70
CA ALA A 52 2.91 -5.86 -6.21
C ALA A 52 4.39 -5.54 -6.48
N GLU A 53 4.69 -4.32 -6.85
CA GLU A 53 6.04 -3.93 -7.29
C GLU A 53 6.64 -2.73 -6.55
N HIS A 54 5.85 -1.71 -6.25
CA HIS A 54 6.36 -0.46 -5.70
C HIS A 54 5.30 0.23 -4.82
N ASN A 55 5.67 1.35 -4.23
CA ASN A 55 4.82 2.19 -3.37
C ASN A 55 4.64 1.70 -1.93
N VAL A 56 5.31 0.64 -1.50
CA VAL A 56 5.28 0.25 -0.08
C VAL A 56 5.90 1.33 0.79
N GLY A 57 6.84 2.04 0.41
CA GLY A 57 7.43 3.08 1.24
C GLY A 57 6.64 4.38 1.31
N HIS A 58 5.63 4.55 0.49
CA HIS A 58 4.99 5.85 0.29
C HIS A 58 3.49 5.83 0.53
N GLU A 59 2.78 4.98 -0.17
CA GLU A 59 1.32 4.94 -0.13
C GLU A 59 0.77 3.80 0.72
N TYR A 60 1.49 2.73 0.87
CA TYR A 60 0.98 1.51 1.47
C TYR A 60 1.74 1.12 2.72
N ILE A 61 0.99 0.59 3.68
CA ILE A 61 1.52 0.14 4.96
C ILE A 61 2.21 -1.21 4.76
N ALA A 62 3.43 -1.35 5.28
CA ALA A 62 4.13 -2.63 5.29
C ALA A 62 3.42 -3.59 6.25
N LYS A 63 3.13 -4.80 5.80
CA LYS A 63 2.61 -5.86 6.66
C LYS A 63 3.64 -6.24 7.72
N PRO A 64 3.22 -6.80 8.86
CA PRO A 64 4.15 -7.15 9.95
C PRO A 64 5.33 -8.02 9.52
N SER A 65 5.12 -8.98 8.63
CA SER A 65 6.20 -9.82 8.12
C SER A 65 7.27 -9.01 7.37
N LEU A 66 6.84 -8.05 6.55
CA LEU A 66 7.76 -7.20 5.81
C LEU A 66 8.49 -6.22 6.73
N ARG A 67 7.77 -5.63 7.69
CA ARG A 67 8.37 -4.77 8.72
C ARG A 67 9.44 -5.51 9.51
N ASN A 68 9.16 -6.74 9.92
CA ASN A 68 10.10 -7.56 10.66
C ASN A 68 11.34 -7.89 9.81
N HIS A 69 11.16 -8.12 8.53
CA HIS A 69 12.25 -8.36 7.60
C HIS A 69 13.15 -7.12 7.46
N TYR A 70 12.56 -5.94 7.32
CA TYR A 70 13.32 -4.69 7.29
C TYR A 70 14.11 -4.49 8.57
N GLN A 71 13.49 -4.75 9.71
CA GLN A 71 14.14 -4.60 11.03
C GLN A 71 15.31 -5.55 11.19
N LEU A 72 15.19 -6.76 10.67
CA LEU A 72 16.27 -7.75 10.70
C LEU A 72 17.47 -7.31 9.86
N LEU A 73 17.21 -6.76 8.66
CA LEU A 73 18.27 -6.35 7.74
C LEU A 73 18.88 -4.99 8.10
N ASP A 74 18.13 -4.14 8.75
CA ASP A 74 18.54 -2.77 9.10
C ASP A 74 18.15 -2.44 10.54
N PRO A 75 18.83 -3.05 11.53
CA PRO A 75 18.43 -2.92 12.95
C PRO A 75 18.40 -1.50 13.48
N THR A 76 19.23 -0.61 12.94
CA THR A 76 19.31 0.78 13.39
C THR A 76 18.30 1.69 12.71
N ASN A 77 17.58 1.17 11.72
CA ASN A 77 16.64 1.96 10.90
C ASN A 77 17.32 3.16 10.23
N GLY A 78 18.49 2.92 9.65
CA GLY A 78 19.31 3.97 9.05
C GLY A 78 19.15 4.14 7.55
N LEU A 79 18.68 3.09 6.84
CA LEU A 79 18.65 3.11 5.39
C LEU A 79 17.42 3.82 4.82
N ASN A 80 16.24 3.46 5.31
CA ASN A 80 14.97 4.05 4.82
C ASN A 80 13.99 4.25 5.98
N PRO A 81 14.25 5.17 6.90
CA PRO A 81 13.35 5.41 8.02
C PRO A 81 11.94 5.78 7.55
N GLY A 82 10.93 5.11 8.10
CA GLY A 82 9.54 5.37 7.75
C GLY A 82 9.02 4.62 6.53
N ILE A 83 9.83 3.75 5.92
CA ILE A 83 9.37 2.98 4.78
C ILE A 83 8.14 2.12 5.16
N GLY A 84 7.15 2.05 4.27
CA GLY A 84 5.93 1.30 4.54
C GLY A 84 5.15 1.82 5.74
N GLN A 85 5.28 3.10 6.05
CA GLN A 85 4.70 3.74 7.24
C GLN A 85 5.16 3.10 8.54
N THR A 86 6.37 2.56 8.53
CA THR A 86 7.03 2.03 9.74
C THR A 86 7.69 3.17 10.54
N SER A 87 8.35 2.81 11.64
CA SER A 87 9.00 3.79 12.50
C SER A 87 10.05 4.64 11.75
N LYS A 88 10.05 5.93 12.02
CA LYS A 88 11.09 6.87 11.54
C LYS A 88 12.23 7.03 12.53
N LEU A 89 12.10 6.44 13.71
CA LEU A 89 13.04 6.63 14.80
C LEU A 89 14.15 5.58 14.77
N LYS A 90 15.30 5.97 15.32
CA LYS A 90 16.46 5.09 15.44
C LYS A 90 16.09 3.80 16.19
N ASN A 91 16.63 2.68 15.73
CA ASN A 91 16.39 1.36 16.32
C ASN A 91 14.91 0.95 16.34
N TRP A 92 14.14 1.46 15.38
CA TRP A 92 12.71 1.10 15.22
C TRP A 92 11.85 1.41 16.44
N LYS A 93 12.20 2.45 17.21
CA LYS A 93 11.37 2.86 18.33
C LYS A 93 9.98 3.25 17.87
N GLN A 94 8.99 2.99 18.72
CA GLN A 94 7.63 3.41 18.43
C GLN A 94 7.52 4.93 18.58
N GLU A 95 6.77 5.55 17.66
CA GLU A 95 6.46 6.95 17.77
C GLU A 95 5.40 7.16 18.86
N SER A 96 5.50 8.31 19.58
CA SER A 96 4.53 8.64 20.61
C SER A 96 3.13 8.81 20.00
N PRO A 97 2.04 8.41 20.69
CA PRO A 97 0.69 8.70 20.24
C PRO A 97 0.50 10.18 19.94
N GLY A 98 -0.05 10.48 18.77
CA GLY A 98 -0.25 11.86 18.34
C GLY A 98 0.95 12.49 17.62
N SER A 99 2.07 11.80 17.48
CA SER A 99 3.20 12.26 16.69
C SER A 99 2.90 12.08 15.21
N PRO A 100 3.21 13.06 14.35
CA PRO A 100 3.01 12.92 12.92
C PRO A 100 3.97 11.91 12.29
#